data_5b6661b404ba5dde4c3f89d1999b9441
#
_entry.id   5b6661b404ba5dde4c3f89d1999b9441
#
_cell.length_a   1.000
_cell.length_b   1.000
_cell.length_c   1.000
_cell.angle_alpha   90.00
_cell.angle_beta   90.00
_cell.angle_gamma   90.00
#
_symmetry.space_group_name_H-M   'P 1'
#
loop_
_entity.id
_entity.type
_entity.pdbx_description
1 polymer ?
#
loop_
_entity_poly.entity_id
_entity_poly.type
_entity_poly.pdbx_seq_one_letter_code
_entity_poly.pdbx_strand_id
1 'polypeptide(L)'
;MIGGGEGSQIGPAHRLGAGLDGLFEFTAGALDHRPDEGIEYGQRLGLGDRAYGSWQDMLEGEKKRADKVDLVTVATPNSTHYEITKAFLENGFNVLCEKPMTMTVEEGEAIVEIAKKTGNICAVNYGYTGYSLVRHMKAMIARGDIGKVRVVNAEFAHGYHADATDADNPRVRWRYDPAQAGVSAQFADCGIHAMHMASFVTGQEVTRLSADIVSAIPVRTLEDDAMVNFRMDGGAVGRLWTSSIAIGRQHGLGIQVFGETGGLRWSQEQPNQLYYMPLGERLQIIERGEANLSPEADRTTRVTVGHAEGMPLAFANIYKDLAEAINARKEDRVMDLSLIHI
;
A
#
# COMPACT_ATOMS: atom_id res chain seq x y z
N MET A 1 3.65 16.12 4.50
CA MET A 1 3.01 15.37 3.40
C MET A 1 3.22 16.10 2.09
N ILE A 2 3.49 15.38 1.00
CA ILE A 2 3.67 15.95 -0.33
C ILE A 2 2.61 15.35 -1.24
N GLY A 3 1.84 16.21 -1.95
CA GLY A 3 0.61 15.80 -2.65
C GLY A 3 -0.54 15.52 -1.69
N GLY A 4 -1.55 14.83 -2.16
CA GLY A 4 -2.74 14.50 -1.35
C GLY A 4 -3.61 15.71 -0.98
N GLY A 5 -3.59 16.77 -1.81
CA GLY A 5 -4.33 18.00 -1.63
C GLY A 5 -5.82 17.89 -1.83
N GLU A 6 -6.47 19.01 -2.11
CA GLU A 6 -7.92 19.09 -2.26
C GLU A 6 -8.40 18.20 -3.43
N GLY A 7 -9.43 17.42 -3.19
CA GLY A 7 -9.98 16.47 -4.17
C GLY A 7 -9.18 15.17 -4.36
N SER A 8 -8.05 14.99 -3.66
CA SER A 8 -7.34 13.71 -3.61
C SER A 8 -8.16 12.65 -2.87
N GLN A 9 -8.18 11.44 -3.38
CA GLN A 9 -8.80 10.30 -2.69
C GLN A 9 -7.91 9.76 -1.57
N ILE A 10 -6.59 9.72 -1.80
CA ILE A 10 -5.65 9.07 -0.88
C ILE A 10 -5.14 9.99 0.23
N GLY A 11 -5.06 11.32 -0.02
CA GLY A 11 -4.59 12.28 0.96
C GLY A 11 -5.36 12.26 2.29
N PRO A 12 -6.71 12.31 2.28
CA PRO A 12 -7.50 12.17 3.50
C PRO A 12 -7.28 10.84 4.22
N ALA A 13 -7.11 9.72 3.50
CA ALA A 13 -6.84 8.41 4.09
C ALA A 13 -5.52 8.40 4.86
N HIS A 14 -4.46 8.99 4.30
CA HIS A 14 -3.18 9.15 4.99
C HIS A 14 -3.29 10.01 6.23
N ARG A 15 -3.92 11.20 6.14
CA ARG A 15 -4.07 12.10 7.30
C ARG A 15 -4.89 11.47 8.42
N LEU A 16 -5.97 10.78 8.06
CA LEU A 16 -6.80 10.05 9.03
C LEU A 16 -6.02 8.89 9.66
N GLY A 17 -5.35 8.08 8.85
CA GLY A 17 -4.56 6.94 9.32
C GLY A 17 -3.40 7.36 10.23
N ALA A 18 -2.67 8.40 9.85
CA ALA A 18 -1.56 8.92 10.65
C ALA A 18 -2.00 9.44 12.02
N GLY A 19 -3.13 10.16 12.08
CA GLY A 19 -3.62 10.78 13.31
C GLY A 19 -4.44 9.87 14.22
N LEU A 20 -4.94 8.74 13.72
CA LEU A 20 -5.97 7.96 14.41
C LEU A 20 -5.54 7.46 15.81
N ASP A 21 -4.31 6.99 15.94
CA ASP A 21 -3.76 6.46 17.21
C ASP A 21 -2.97 7.52 18.00
N GLY A 22 -2.94 8.79 17.55
CA GLY A 22 -2.16 9.85 18.18
C GLY A 22 -0.64 9.65 18.10
N LEU A 23 -0.16 8.80 17.21
CA LEU A 23 1.27 8.50 17.03
C LEU A 23 1.97 9.50 16.11
N PHE A 24 1.21 10.15 15.21
CA PHE A 24 1.69 11.21 14.34
C PHE A 24 0.77 12.41 14.38
N GLU A 25 1.35 13.59 14.24
CA GLU A 25 0.67 14.85 14.03
C GLU A 25 0.96 15.34 12.61
N PHE A 26 -0.07 15.79 11.91
CA PHE A 26 0.09 16.37 10.57
C PHE A 26 0.48 17.85 10.69
N THR A 27 1.76 18.15 10.57
CA THR A 27 2.33 19.47 10.88
C THR A 27 2.85 20.24 9.69
N ALA A 28 3.12 19.58 8.54
CA ALA A 28 3.73 20.23 7.38
C ALA A 28 3.21 19.61 6.07
N GLY A 29 3.09 20.43 5.02
CA GLY A 29 2.68 19.91 3.71
C GLY A 29 2.97 20.83 2.53
N ALA A 30 3.31 20.20 1.38
CA ALA A 30 3.28 20.76 0.04
C ALA A 30 2.21 20.00 -0.75
N LEU A 31 0.97 20.46 -0.71
CA LEU A 31 -0.21 19.63 -0.95
C LEU A 31 -0.73 19.66 -2.40
N ASP A 32 -0.33 20.65 -3.19
CA ASP A 32 -0.71 20.75 -4.61
C ASP A 32 0.51 21.19 -5.44
N HIS A 33 0.50 20.84 -6.74
CA HIS A 33 1.52 21.29 -7.68
C HIS A 33 1.39 22.77 -8.05
N ARG A 34 0.22 23.36 -7.75
CA ARG A 34 -0.05 24.79 -7.86
C ARG A 34 0.23 25.42 -6.50
N PRO A 35 1.29 26.24 -6.36
CA PRO A 35 1.76 26.71 -5.07
C PRO A 35 0.69 27.39 -4.22
N ASP A 36 -0.06 28.33 -4.81
CA ASP A 36 -1.07 29.11 -4.08
C ASP A 36 -2.21 28.23 -3.55
N GLU A 37 -2.69 27.28 -4.37
CA GLU A 37 -3.74 26.34 -3.95
C GLU A 37 -3.24 25.38 -2.85
N GLY A 38 -1.99 24.92 -2.97
CA GLY A 38 -1.36 24.08 -1.96
C GLY A 38 -1.22 24.79 -0.62
N ILE A 39 -0.79 26.04 -0.63
CA ILE A 39 -0.67 26.89 0.59
C ILE A 39 -2.05 27.14 1.18
N GLU A 40 -3.03 27.60 0.37
CA GLU A 40 -4.39 27.85 0.86
C GLU A 40 -5.03 26.62 1.50
N TYR A 41 -4.90 25.45 0.85
CA TYR A 41 -5.41 24.21 1.41
C TYR A 41 -4.68 23.80 2.69
N GLY A 42 -3.35 23.96 2.74
CA GLY A 42 -2.56 23.75 3.95
C GLY A 42 -2.97 24.65 5.10
N GLN A 43 -3.25 25.91 4.83
CA GLN A 43 -3.77 26.87 5.83
C GLN A 43 -5.13 26.41 6.39
N ARG A 44 -6.05 25.95 5.53
CA ARG A 44 -7.35 25.40 5.97
C ARG A 44 -7.19 24.14 6.83
N LEU A 45 -6.11 23.38 6.65
CA LEU A 45 -5.77 22.22 7.48
C LEU A 45 -4.96 22.57 8.74
N GLY A 46 -4.70 23.85 9.00
CA GLY A 46 -4.04 24.34 10.22
C GLY A 46 -2.51 24.27 10.19
N LEU A 47 -1.88 24.12 9.01
CA LEU A 47 -0.41 23.98 8.92
C LEU A 47 0.37 25.28 9.19
N GLY A 48 -0.29 26.44 9.21
CA GLY A 48 0.35 27.71 9.49
C GLY A 48 1.53 28.01 8.56
N ASP A 49 2.68 28.34 9.11
CA ASP A 49 3.93 28.63 8.38
C ASP A 49 4.56 27.39 7.70
N ARG A 50 4.01 26.20 7.96
CA ARG A 50 4.46 24.93 7.36
C ARG A 50 3.57 24.45 6.20
N ALA A 51 2.70 25.33 5.66
CA ALA A 51 2.06 25.16 4.37
C ALA A 51 2.98 25.66 3.27
N TYR A 52 3.62 24.75 2.56
CA TYR A 52 4.63 25.04 1.53
C TYR A 52 4.03 25.04 0.13
N GLY A 53 4.54 25.88 -0.76
CA GLY A 53 4.12 25.99 -2.16
C GLY A 53 4.71 24.89 -3.06
N SER A 54 5.83 24.27 -2.62
CA SER A 54 6.49 23.20 -3.35
C SER A 54 7.15 22.21 -2.40
N TRP A 55 7.43 20.99 -2.88
CA TRP A 55 8.18 20.03 -2.08
C TRP A 55 9.63 20.47 -1.84
N GLN A 56 10.21 21.24 -2.76
CA GLN A 56 11.55 21.82 -2.60
C GLN A 56 11.57 22.82 -1.45
N ASP A 57 10.57 23.72 -1.38
CA ASP A 57 10.45 24.69 -0.28
C ASP A 57 10.23 23.97 1.05
N MET A 58 9.41 22.90 1.06
CA MET A 58 9.23 22.07 2.24
C MET A 58 10.54 21.41 2.68
N LEU A 59 11.31 20.85 1.77
CA LEU A 59 12.60 20.23 2.08
C LEU A 59 13.56 21.26 2.71
N GLU A 60 13.72 22.42 2.07
CA GLU A 60 14.63 23.45 2.55
C GLU A 60 14.14 24.15 3.84
N GLY A 61 12.82 24.24 4.02
CA GLY A 61 12.22 24.74 5.25
C GLY A 61 12.43 23.79 6.42
N GLU A 62 12.06 22.53 6.24
CA GLU A 62 12.14 21.51 7.29
C GLU A 62 13.59 21.18 7.70
N LYS A 63 14.55 21.21 6.78
CA LYS A 63 15.98 21.02 7.10
C LYS A 63 16.51 22.02 8.12
N LYS A 64 15.96 23.23 8.18
CA LYS A 64 16.41 24.31 9.06
C LYS A 64 15.73 24.29 10.42
N ARG A 65 14.71 23.43 10.61
CA ARG A 65 13.92 23.41 11.84
C ARG A 65 14.53 22.45 12.87
N ALA A 66 14.52 22.87 14.12
CA ALA A 66 14.86 21.99 15.24
C ALA A 66 13.77 20.93 15.48
N ASP A 67 12.52 21.26 15.13
CA ASP A 67 11.32 20.43 15.21
C ASP A 67 10.91 19.91 13.82
N LYS A 68 11.88 19.58 12.96
CA LYS A 68 11.61 19.04 11.62
C LYS A 68 10.75 17.77 11.68
N VAL A 69 9.99 17.51 10.63
CA VAL A 69 9.14 16.31 10.55
C VAL A 69 9.95 15.02 10.66
N ASP A 70 9.40 14.03 11.35
CA ASP A 70 10.00 12.70 11.51
C ASP A 70 9.75 11.80 10.30
N LEU A 71 8.65 12.03 9.58
CA LEU A 71 8.20 11.22 8.45
C LEU A 71 7.61 12.13 7.36
N VAL A 72 7.98 11.87 6.11
CA VAL A 72 7.40 12.51 4.93
C VAL A 72 6.58 11.48 4.17
N THR A 73 5.29 11.72 3.98
CA THR A 73 4.44 10.91 3.13
C THR A 73 4.38 11.52 1.73
N VAL A 74 4.74 10.75 0.71
CA VAL A 74 4.70 11.13 -0.72
C VAL A 74 3.46 10.49 -1.34
N ALA A 75 2.49 11.33 -1.72
CA ALA A 75 1.20 10.93 -2.28
C ALA A 75 0.88 11.77 -3.54
N THR A 76 1.84 11.80 -4.43
CA THR A 76 1.84 12.50 -5.72
C THR A 76 1.59 11.52 -6.87
N PRO A 77 1.52 11.95 -8.15
CA PRO A 77 1.55 11.03 -9.29
C PRO A 77 2.85 10.22 -9.37
N ASN A 78 2.76 9.00 -9.90
CA ASN A 78 3.86 8.02 -9.96
C ASN A 78 5.18 8.61 -10.47
N SER A 79 5.11 9.44 -11.52
CA SER A 79 6.29 10.05 -12.17
C SER A 79 7.17 10.92 -11.26
N THR A 80 6.67 11.33 -10.11
CA THR A 80 7.39 12.21 -9.17
C THR A 80 7.87 11.49 -7.91
N HIS A 81 7.48 10.22 -7.71
CA HIS A 81 7.81 9.47 -6.50
C HIS A 81 9.33 9.35 -6.30
N TYR A 82 10.06 8.99 -7.37
CA TYR A 82 11.51 8.79 -7.28
C TYR A 82 12.25 10.04 -6.83
N GLU A 83 12.04 11.16 -7.54
CA GLU A 83 12.75 12.41 -7.28
C GLU A 83 12.51 12.90 -5.84
N ILE A 84 11.24 12.92 -5.43
CA ILE A 84 10.85 13.41 -4.10
C ILE A 84 11.39 12.47 -3.00
N THR A 85 11.17 11.16 -3.13
CA THR A 85 11.63 10.17 -2.14
C THR A 85 13.15 10.22 -1.98
N LYS A 86 13.88 10.25 -3.09
CA LYS A 86 15.34 10.39 -3.11
C LYS A 86 15.79 11.65 -2.36
N ALA A 87 15.23 12.81 -2.71
CA ALA A 87 15.62 14.07 -2.13
C ALA A 87 15.44 14.10 -0.60
N PHE A 88 14.32 13.58 -0.09
CA PHE A 88 14.07 13.55 1.35
C PHE A 88 14.95 12.51 2.08
N LEU A 89 15.14 11.32 1.52
CA LEU A 89 16.04 10.32 2.10
C LEU A 89 17.49 10.81 2.20
N GLU A 90 18.03 11.43 1.13
CA GLU A 90 19.39 11.97 1.10
C GLU A 90 19.59 13.11 2.11
N ASN A 91 18.51 13.77 2.53
CA ASN A 91 18.56 14.89 3.49
C ASN A 91 18.14 14.50 4.92
N GLY A 92 18.10 13.19 5.23
CA GLY A 92 17.93 12.71 6.60
C GLY A 92 16.48 12.65 7.09
N PHE A 93 15.51 12.46 6.17
CA PHE A 93 14.11 12.24 6.50
C PHE A 93 13.72 10.78 6.25
N ASN A 94 12.83 10.23 7.08
CA ASN A 94 12.15 8.99 6.77
C ASN A 94 11.02 9.27 5.78
N VAL A 95 10.74 8.32 4.89
CA VAL A 95 9.74 8.48 3.82
C VAL A 95 8.78 7.30 3.78
N LEU A 96 7.49 7.60 3.70
CA LEU A 96 6.43 6.69 3.25
C LEU A 96 6.03 7.12 1.84
N CYS A 97 6.37 6.31 0.83
CA CYS A 97 6.00 6.57 -0.56
C CYS A 97 4.74 5.80 -0.94
N GLU A 98 3.84 6.42 -1.71
CA GLU A 98 2.75 5.70 -2.34
C GLU A 98 3.27 4.71 -3.40
N LYS A 99 2.46 3.71 -3.68
CA LYS A 99 2.74 2.72 -4.72
C LYS A 99 2.32 3.25 -6.12
N PRO A 100 2.93 2.78 -7.20
CA PRO A 100 4.21 2.08 -7.22
C PRO A 100 5.34 3.00 -6.75
N MET A 101 6.34 2.44 -6.09
CA MET A 101 7.44 3.24 -5.50
C MET A 101 8.16 4.11 -6.53
N THR A 102 8.35 3.59 -7.73
CA THR A 102 9.09 4.22 -8.83
C THR A 102 8.50 3.83 -10.20
N MET A 103 8.94 4.51 -11.25
CA MET A 103 8.54 4.24 -12.64
C MET A 103 9.37 3.12 -13.28
N THR A 104 10.61 2.92 -12.84
CA THR A 104 11.54 1.91 -13.36
C THR A 104 12.19 1.10 -12.24
N VAL A 105 12.76 -0.05 -12.60
CA VAL A 105 13.49 -0.91 -11.67
C VAL A 105 14.75 -0.22 -11.18
N GLU A 106 15.48 0.45 -12.07
CA GLU A 106 16.73 1.17 -11.75
C GLU A 106 16.51 2.27 -10.72
N GLU A 107 15.39 3.01 -10.84
CA GLU A 107 14.99 4.00 -9.84
C GLU A 107 14.70 3.32 -8.49
N GLY A 108 14.02 2.17 -8.50
CA GLY A 108 13.72 1.39 -7.30
C GLY A 108 14.99 0.90 -6.61
N GLU A 109 15.92 0.34 -7.37
CA GLU A 109 17.23 -0.09 -6.85
C GLU A 109 18.01 1.09 -6.26
N ALA A 110 17.98 2.25 -6.91
CA ALA A 110 18.63 3.45 -6.42
C ALA A 110 18.04 3.92 -5.08
N ILE A 111 16.70 3.89 -4.91
CA ILE A 111 16.06 4.21 -3.63
C ILE A 111 16.49 3.25 -2.52
N VAL A 112 16.54 1.95 -2.81
CA VAL A 112 17.00 0.93 -1.85
C VAL A 112 18.44 1.21 -1.39
N GLU A 113 19.33 1.52 -2.32
CA GLU A 113 20.73 1.83 -1.99
C GLU A 113 20.86 3.15 -1.19
N ILE A 114 20.06 4.15 -1.51
CA ILE A 114 20.01 5.43 -0.73
C ILE A 114 19.52 5.15 0.69
N ALA A 115 18.44 4.39 0.86
CA ALA A 115 17.92 4.04 2.17
C ALA A 115 18.97 3.28 3.01
N LYS A 116 19.63 2.29 2.43
CA LYS A 116 20.74 1.58 3.08
C LYS A 116 21.89 2.51 3.49
N LYS A 117 22.31 3.40 2.58
CA LYS A 117 23.44 4.32 2.81
C LYS A 117 23.14 5.36 3.90
N THR A 118 21.93 5.88 3.90
CA THR A 118 21.51 6.91 4.87
C THR A 118 21.03 6.35 6.19
N GLY A 119 20.62 5.06 6.19
CA GLY A 119 19.96 4.41 7.31
C GLY A 119 18.57 5.01 7.60
N ASN A 120 18.00 5.83 6.71
CA ASN A 120 16.66 6.36 6.86
C ASN A 120 15.62 5.31 6.43
N ILE A 121 14.47 5.33 7.09
CA ILE A 121 13.38 4.43 6.75
C ILE A 121 12.74 4.89 5.44
N CYS A 122 12.67 3.99 4.46
CA CYS A 122 11.89 4.15 3.24
C CYS A 122 10.84 3.04 3.20
N ALA A 123 9.58 3.39 3.31
CA ALA A 123 8.48 2.44 3.25
C ALA A 123 7.59 2.72 2.02
N VAL A 124 7.00 1.66 1.47
CA VAL A 124 5.99 1.76 0.40
C VAL A 124 4.61 1.45 0.96
N ASN A 125 3.62 2.29 0.64
CA ASN A 125 2.28 2.15 1.17
C ASN A 125 1.49 1.02 0.49
N TYR A 126 1.74 -0.21 0.86
CA TYR A 126 0.85 -1.33 0.56
C TYR A 126 -0.26 -1.44 1.61
N GLY A 127 -1.10 -0.42 1.71
CA GLY A 127 -2.08 -0.21 2.79
C GLY A 127 -2.98 -1.41 3.11
N TYR A 128 -3.23 -2.30 2.15
CA TYR A 128 -4.07 -3.49 2.37
C TYR A 128 -3.41 -4.55 3.26
N THR A 129 -2.10 -4.57 3.42
CA THR A 129 -1.42 -5.43 4.41
C THR A 129 -1.57 -4.93 5.85
N GLY A 130 -2.11 -3.74 6.00
CA GLY A 130 -2.51 -3.20 7.30
C GLY A 130 -3.77 -3.83 7.90
N TYR A 131 -4.58 -4.57 7.14
CA TYR A 131 -5.75 -5.26 7.70
C TYR A 131 -5.34 -6.34 8.72
N SER A 132 -5.96 -6.33 9.89
CA SER A 132 -5.63 -7.26 11.00
C SER A 132 -5.72 -8.73 10.58
N LEU A 133 -6.75 -9.11 9.80
CA LEU A 133 -6.91 -10.50 9.36
C LEU A 133 -5.98 -10.90 8.21
N VAL A 134 -5.45 -9.96 7.42
CA VAL A 134 -4.35 -10.25 6.49
C VAL A 134 -3.07 -10.59 7.27
N ARG A 135 -2.81 -9.88 8.36
CA ARG A 135 -1.69 -10.20 9.27
C ARG A 135 -1.89 -11.52 10.00
N HIS A 136 -3.13 -11.81 10.42
CA HIS A 136 -3.45 -13.12 10.99
C HIS A 136 -3.25 -14.24 9.98
N MET A 137 -3.68 -14.06 8.72
CA MET A 137 -3.44 -15.01 7.63
C MET A 137 -1.95 -15.30 7.43
N LYS A 138 -1.10 -14.25 7.41
CA LYS A 138 0.37 -14.38 7.37
C LYS A 138 0.87 -15.23 8.54
N ALA A 139 0.43 -14.93 9.77
CA ALA A 139 0.84 -15.65 10.97
C ALA A 139 0.40 -17.13 10.94
N MET A 140 -0.82 -17.42 10.47
CA MET A 140 -1.32 -18.81 10.31
C MET A 140 -0.46 -19.59 9.31
N ILE A 141 -0.11 -18.99 8.17
CA ILE A 141 0.74 -19.62 7.15
C ILE A 141 2.14 -19.88 7.72
N ALA A 142 2.74 -18.88 8.38
CA ALA A 142 4.06 -19.00 8.98
C ALA A 142 4.13 -20.06 10.09
N ARG A 143 3.04 -20.22 10.85
CA ARG A 143 2.89 -21.24 11.91
C ARG A 143 2.66 -22.64 11.34
N GLY A 144 2.31 -22.77 10.05
CA GLY A 144 2.09 -24.04 9.37
C GLY A 144 0.67 -24.58 9.48
N ASP A 145 -0.33 -23.76 9.80
CA ASP A 145 -1.73 -24.18 10.00
C ASP A 145 -2.34 -24.82 8.72
N ILE A 146 -1.84 -24.48 7.55
CA ILE A 146 -2.27 -25.06 6.26
C ILE A 146 -1.23 -26.00 5.63
N GLY A 147 -0.13 -26.32 6.34
CA GLY A 147 1.01 -27.03 5.79
C GLY A 147 1.77 -26.22 4.75
N LYS A 148 2.59 -26.88 3.94
CA LYS A 148 3.35 -26.20 2.87
C LYS A 148 2.41 -25.59 1.83
N VAL A 149 2.62 -24.31 1.51
CA VAL A 149 1.83 -23.60 0.48
C VAL A 149 2.06 -24.24 -0.89
N ARG A 150 0.99 -24.52 -1.60
CA ARG A 150 0.98 -25.14 -2.94
C ARG A 150 0.48 -24.19 -4.01
N VAL A 151 -0.63 -23.47 -3.75
CA VAL A 151 -1.28 -22.61 -4.74
C VAL A 151 -1.70 -21.29 -4.09
N VAL A 152 -1.49 -20.19 -4.82
CA VAL A 152 -1.98 -18.86 -4.48
C VAL A 152 -2.84 -18.31 -5.60
N ASN A 153 -4.06 -17.87 -5.31
CA ASN A 153 -4.89 -17.10 -6.21
C ASN A 153 -5.10 -15.72 -5.62
N ALA A 154 -4.69 -14.68 -6.34
CA ALA A 154 -4.90 -13.30 -5.97
C ALA A 154 -5.68 -12.57 -7.05
N GLU A 155 -6.49 -11.61 -6.67
CA GLU A 155 -7.23 -10.78 -7.61
C GLU A 155 -7.39 -9.37 -7.11
N PHE A 156 -7.46 -8.41 -8.04
CA PHE A 156 -7.89 -7.05 -7.79
C PHE A 156 -8.60 -6.53 -9.05
N ALA A 157 -9.88 -6.84 -9.18
CA ALA A 157 -10.65 -6.54 -10.37
C ALA A 157 -11.91 -5.76 -10.03
N HIS A 158 -12.09 -4.60 -10.67
CA HIS A 158 -13.24 -3.71 -10.53
C HIS A 158 -13.73 -3.20 -11.88
N GLY A 159 -14.87 -2.55 -11.91
CA GLY A 159 -15.46 -2.00 -13.12
C GLY A 159 -15.45 -0.47 -13.19
N TYR A 160 -14.67 0.22 -12.36
CA TYR A 160 -14.72 1.68 -12.23
C TYR A 160 -14.31 2.44 -13.48
N HIS A 161 -13.49 1.84 -14.33
CA HIS A 161 -12.96 2.45 -15.54
C HIS A 161 -13.43 1.74 -16.82
N ALA A 162 -14.58 1.08 -16.75
CA ALA A 162 -15.17 0.40 -17.91
C ALA A 162 -15.72 1.38 -18.97
N ASP A 163 -15.93 2.65 -18.63
CA ASP A 163 -16.38 3.66 -19.57
C ASP A 163 -15.19 4.24 -20.36
N ALA A 164 -15.29 4.20 -21.67
CA ALA A 164 -14.28 4.77 -22.56
C ALA A 164 -14.07 6.28 -22.37
N THR A 165 -15.10 7.00 -21.93
CA THR A 165 -15.05 8.44 -21.66
C THR A 165 -14.23 8.82 -20.43
N ASP A 166 -13.81 7.87 -19.61
CA ASP A 166 -12.90 8.12 -18.48
C ASP A 166 -11.54 8.70 -18.94
N ALA A 167 -11.13 8.46 -20.18
CA ALA A 167 -9.94 9.08 -20.77
C ALA A 167 -10.03 10.63 -20.82
N ASP A 168 -11.25 11.17 -20.88
CA ASP A 168 -11.50 12.62 -20.89
C ASP A 168 -11.64 13.20 -19.47
N ASN A 169 -11.75 12.34 -18.45
CA ASN A 169 -11.88 12.77 -17.08
C ASN A 169 -10.53 13.23 -16.48
N PRO A 170 -10.36 14.53 -16.14
CA PRO A 170 -9.08 15.04 -15.62
C PRO A 170 -8.54 14.35 -14.39
N ARG A 171 -9.43 13.72 -13.58
CA ARG A 171 -9.07 13.01 -12.34
C ARG A 171 -8.55 11.60 -12.59
N VAL A 172 -8.80 11.04 -13.77
CA VAL A 172 -8.53 9.63 -14.10
C VAL A 172 -7.53 9.50 -15.24
N ARG A 173 -7.56 10.41 -16.24
CA ARG A 173 -6.79 10.34 -17.48
C ARG A 173 -5.27 10.15 -17.29
N TRP A 174 -4.71 10.66 -16.19
CA TRP A 174 -3.29 10.50 -15.89
C TRP A 174 -2.86 9.03 -15.76
N ARG A 175 -3.80 8.13 -15.38
CA ARG A 175 -3.55 6.69 -15.29
C ARG A 175 -3.33 6.02 -16.63
N TYR A 176 -3.81 6.63 -17.71
CA TYR A 176 -3.67 6.14 -19.08
C TYR A 176 -2.61 6.89 -19.88
N ASP A 177 -1.93 7.85 -19.24
CA ASP A 177 -0.81 8.58 -19.83
C ASP A 177 0.51 7.92 -19.40
N PRO A 178 1.26 7.26 -20.33
CA PRO A 178 2.52 6.61 -19.98
C PRO A 178 3.57 7.54 -19.35
N ALA A 179 3.51 8.85 -19.65
CA ALA A 179 4.41 9.83 -19.06
C ALA A 179 4.15 10.06 -17.56
N GLN A 180 2.94 9.79 -17.08
CA GLN A 180 2.55 9.99 -15.69
C GLN A 180 2.39 8.67 -14.92
N ALA A 181 1.79 7.66 -15.53
CA ALA A 181 1.53 6.36 -14.93
C ALA A 181 2.71 5.39 -15.07
N GLY A 182 3.55 5.54 -16.07
CA GLY A 182 4.61 4.60 -16.40
C GLY A 182 4.20 3.62 -17.49
N VAL A 183 4.79 2.45 -17.47
CA VAL A 183 4.60 1.39 -18.49
C VAL A 183 3.31 0.58 -18.31
N SER A 184 2.57 0.81 -17.24
CA SER A 184 1.39 0.03 -16.85
C SER A 184 0.37 0.91 -16.15
N ALA A 185 -0.91 0.71 -16.42
CA ALA A 185 -2.01 1.39 -15.75
C ALA A 185 -2.60 0.51 -14.65
N GLN A 186 -3.37 -0.51 -15.02
CA GLN A 186 -4.14 -1.32 -14.08
C GLN A 186 -3.26 -2.20 -13.20
N PHE A 187 -2.20 -2.79 -13.75
CA PHE A 187 -1.31 -3.61 -12.93
C PHE A 187 -0.52 -2.75 -11.93
N ALA A 188 -0.01 -1.60 -12.34
CA ALA A 188 0.70 -0.67 -11.46
C ALA A 188 -0.22 -0.01 -10.41
N ASP A 189 -1.50 0.18 -10.71
CA ASP A 189 -2.47 0.74 -9.74
C ASP A 189 -3.01 -0.32 -8.78
N CYS A 190 -3.49 -1.45 -9.28
CA CYS A 190 -4.22 -2.48 -8.52
C CYS A 190 -3.49 -3.82 -8.46
N GLY A 191 -2.99 -4.32 -9.58
CA GLY A 191 -2.33 -5.63 -9.66
C GLY A 191 -1.14 -5.76 -8.73
N ILE A 192 -0.38 -4.69 -8.55
CA ILE A 192 0.77 -4.63 -7.64
C ILE A 192 0.38 -4.92 -6.18
N HIS A 193 -0.80 -4.48 -5.74
CA HIS A 193 -1.30 -4.80 -4.39
C HIS A 193 -1.60 -6.29 -4.23
N ALA A 194 -2.23 -6.92 -5.24
CA ALA A 194 -2.54 -8.35 -5.20
C ALA A 194 -1.26 -9.20 -5.26
N MET A 195 -0.28 -8.80 -6.09
CA MET A 195 1.04 -9.46 -6.16
C MET A 195 1.79 -9.34 -4.85
N HIS A 196 1.87 -8.13 -4.31
CA HIS A 196 2.50 -7.85 -3.03
C HIS A 196 1.82 -8.63 -1.89
N MET A 197 0.48 -8.69 -1.84
CA MET A 197 -0.25 -9.45 -0.83
C MET A 197 0.09 -10.95 -0.91
N ALA A 198 0.28 -11.50 -2.10
CA ALA A 198 0.68 -12.90 -2.27
C ALA A 198 2.06 -13.16 -1.62
N SER A 199 3.06 -12.31 -1.87
CA SER A 199 4.37 -12.41 -1.21
C SER A 199 4.27 -12.17 0.30
N PHE A 200 3.54 -11.14 0.71
CA PHE A 200 3.39 -10.77 2.12
C PHE A 200 2.81 -11.88 3.00
N VAL A 201 1.69 -12.50 2.58
CA VAL A 201 1.04 -13.52 3.41
C VAL A 201 1.75 -14.86 3.38
N THR A 202 2.44 -15.20 2.27
CA THR A 202 3.16 -16.46 2.14
C THR A 202 4.59 -16.42 2.66
N GLY A 203 5.18 -15.21 2.78
CA GLY A 203 6.60 -15.03 3.06
C GLY A 203 7.50 -15.57 1.94
N GLN A 204 6.98 -15.72 0.72
CA GLN A 204 7.69 -16.23 -0.44
C GLN A 204 7.79 -15.14 -1.51
N GLU A 205 8.89 -15.15 -2.28
CA GLU A 205 9.11 -14.19 -3.35
C GLU A 205 8.78 -14.80 -4.72
N VAL A 206 8.25 -13.95 -5.63
CA VAL A 206 7.99 -14.35 -7.01
C VAL A 206 9.30 -14.44 -7.78
N THR A 207 9.61 -15.63 -8.31
CA THR A 207 10.87 -15.89 -9.03
C THR A 207 10.70 -15.98 -10.55
N ARG A 208 9.46 -16.23 -10.99
CA ARG A 208 9.15 -16.35 -12.42
C ARG A 208 7.68 -16.01 -12.64
N LEU A 209 7.39 -15.30 -13.73
CA LEU A 209 6.01 -15.01 -14.14
C LEU A 209 5.86 -15.10 -15.67
N SER A 210 4.59 -15.23 -16.10
CA SER A 210 4.13 -14.96 -17.46
C SER A 210 2.80 -14.23 -17.38
N ALA A 211 2.58 -13.28 -18.26
CA ALA A 211 1.39 -12.44 -18.25
C ALA A 211 0.72 -12.39 -19.62
N ASP A 212 -0.61 -12.31 -19.61
CA ASP A 212 -1.44 -11.88 -20.72
C ASP A 212 -2.01 -10.49 -20.35
N ILE A 213 -1.67 -9.48 -21.12
CA ILE A 213 -1.94 -8.06 -20.84
C ILE A 213 -2.75 -7.49 -21.98
N VAL A 214 -3.91 -6.92 -21.68
CA VAL A 214 -4.86 -6.46 -22.68
C VAL A 214 -5.28 -5.02 -22.43
N SER A 215 -5.33 -4.22 -23.49
CA SER A 215 -6.06 -2.96 -23.57
C SER A 215 -7.35 -3.21 -24.36
N ALA A 216 -8.43 -3.56 -23.66
CA ALA A 216 -9.70 -3.90 -24.27
C ALA A 216 -10.49 -2.67 -24.74
N ILE A 217 -10.25 -1.51 -24.14
CA ILE A 217 -10.86 -0.25 -24.57
C ILE A 217 -9.94 0.43 -25.61
N PRO A 218 -10.38 0.56 -26.88
CA PRO A 218 -9.50 0.92 -28.00
C PRO A 218 -8.78 2.26 -27.90
N VAL A 219 -9.29 3.20 -27.08
CA VAL A 219 -8.68 4.53 -26.91
C VAL A 219 -7.54 4.56 -25.90
N ARG A 220 -7.29 3.44 -25.20
CA ARG A 220 -6.25 3.33 -24.17
C ARG A 220 -4.98 2.74 -24.75
N THR A 221 -3.85 3.32 -24.35
CA THR A 221 -2.52 2.84 -24.72
C THR A 221 -1.90 1.93 -23.68
N LEU A 222 -2.36 2.01 -22.43
CA LEU A 222 -1.99 1.13 -21.34
C LEU A 222 -3.10 0.13 -21.05
N GLU A 223 -2.76 -0.96 -20.42
CA GLU A 223 -3.68 -2.08 -20.15
C GLU A 223 -4.77 -1.70 -19.18
N ASP A 224 -5.93 -2.30 -19.36
CA ASP A 224 -7.09 -2.25 -18.46
C ASP A 224 -7.46 -3.63 -17.89
N ASP A 225 -6.80 -4.68 -18.37
CA ASP A 225 -6.92 -6.06 -17.86
C ASP A 225 -5.57 -6.79 -17.94
N ALA A 226 -5.25 -7.60 -16.96
CA ALA A 226 -4.08 -8.47 -16.97
C ALA A 226 -4.30 -9.75 -16.18
N MET A 227 -3.88 -10.88 -16.76
CA MET A 227 -3.79 -12.18 -16.12
C MET A 227 -2.33 -12.59 -16.00
N VAL A 228 -1.90 -12.95 -14.78
CA VAL A 228 -0.51 -13.33 -14.51
C VAL A 228 -0.47 -14.71 -13.88
N ASN A 229 0.36 -15.59 -14.43
CA ASN A 229 0.77 -16.84 -13.78
C ASN A 229 2.17 -16.65 -13.21
N PHE A 230 2.41 -17.12 -11.99
CA PHE A 230 3.71 -16.96 -11.34
C PHE A 230 4.18 -18.20 -10.57
N ARG A 231 5.48 -18.23 -10.25
CA ARG A 231 6.13 -19.21 -9.39
C ARG A 231 6.81 -18.48 -8.24
N MET A 232 6.77 -19.09 -7.08
CA MET A 232 7.41 -18.57 -5.88
C MET A 232 8.61 -19.44 -5.47
N ASP A 233 9.57 -18.85 -4.77
CA ASP A 233 10.81 -19.51 -4.33
C ASP A 233 10.57 -20.73 -3.40
N GLY A 234 9.51 -20.69 -2.58
CA GLY A 234 9.03 -21.83 -1.77
C GLY A 234 8.41 -22.97 -2.56
N GLY A 235 8.29 -22.83 -3.90
CA GLY A 235 7.75 -23.82 -4.82
C GLY A 235 6.25 -23.67 -5.07
N ALA A 236 5.56 -22.71 -4.47
CA ALA A 236 4.16 -22.44 -4.74
C ALA A 236 3.95 -21.95 -6.18
N VAL A 237 2.78 -22.24 -6.73
CA VAL A 237 2.31 -21.70 -8.01
C VAL A 237 1.21 -20.69 -7.75
N GLY A 238 1.16 -19.62 -8.54
CA GLY A 238 0.16 -18.59 -8.34
C GLY A 238 -0.48 -18.10 -9.62
N ARG A 239 -1.65 -17.49 -9.44
CA ARG A 239 -2.39 -16.76 -10.47
C ARG A 239 -2.84 -15.44 -9.89
N LEU A 240 -2.77 -14.41 -10.73
CA LEU A 240 -3.30 -13.09 -10.40
C LEU A 240 -4.16 -12.61 -11.57
N TRP A 241 -5.32 -12.06 -11.25
CA TRP A 241 -6.16 -11.33 -12.18
C TRP A 241 -6.35 -9.90 -11.67
N THR A 242 -6.10 -8.92 -12.53
CA THR A 242 -6.41 -7.51 -12.27
C THR A 242 -7.14 -6.90 -13.44
N SER A 243 -8.18 -6.12 -13.17
CA SER A 243 -9.03 -5.51 -14.20
C SER A 243 -9.61 -4.20 -13.70
N SER A 244 -9.70 -3.20 -14.58
CA SER A 244 -10.46 -1.97 -14.33
C SER A 244 -11.79 -1.93 -15.06
N ILE A 245 -12.10 -2.97 -15.85
CA ILE A 245 -13.26 -3.05 -16.73
C ILE A 245 -14.23 -4.19 -16.37
N ALA A 246 -14.03 -4.84 -15.23
CA ALA A 246 -14.87 -5.95 -14.75
C ALA A 246 -16.18 -5.40 -14.14
N ILE A 247 -17.11 -4.96 -14.99
CA ILE A 247 -18.40 -4.37 -14.58
C ILE A 247 -19.15 -5.34 -13.66
N GLY A 248 -19.66 -4.80 -12.53
CA GLY A 248 -20.36 -5.58 -11.51
C GLY A 248 -19.47 -6.04 -10.35
N ARG A 249 -18.14 -5.99 -10.51
CA ARG A 249 -17.18 -6.10 -9.40
C ARG A 249 -17.00 -4.73 -8.77
N GLN A 250 -17.02 -4.65 -7.43
CA GLN A 250 -16.82 -3.38 -6.74
C GLN A 250 -15.33 -3.09 -6.58
N HIS A 251 -14.73 -3.38 -5.43
CA HIS A 251 -13.28 -3.18 -5.25
C HIS A 251 -12.49 -4.42 -5.67
N GLY A 252 -12.93 -5.61 -5.27
CA GLY A 252 -12.49 -6.89 -5.79
C GLY A 252 -11.09 -7.36 -5.38
N LEU A 253 -10.43 -6.73 -4.40
CA LEU A 253 -9.18 -7.27 -3.87
C LEU A 253 -9.47 -8.49 -3.01
N GLY A 254 -8.86 -9.62 -3.38
CA GLY A 254 -9.01 -10.88 -2.66
C GLY A 254 -7.79 -11.79 -2.81
N ILE A 255 -7.63 -12.69 -1.86
CA ILE A 255 -6.58 -13.69 -1.89
C ILE A 255 -7.06 -15.04 -1.36
N GLN A 256 -6.62 -16.11 -2.00
CA GLN A 256 -6.80 -17.48 -1.54
C GLN A 256 -5.44 -18.20 -1.55
N VAL A 257 -5.11 -18.84 -0.45
CA VAL A 257 -3.88 -19.63 -0.32
C VAL A 257 -4.25 -21.06 0.05
N PHE A 258 -3.75 -22.02 -0.71
CA PHE A 258 -4.00 -23.44 -0.54
C PHE A 258 -2.68 -24.15 -0.19
N GLY A 259 -2.68 -24.78 0.96
CA GLY A 259 -1.57 -25.59 1.45
C GLY A 259 -1.84 -27.10 1.36
N GLU A 260 -1.02 -27.89 2.07
CA GLU A 260 -1.14 -29.35 2.12
C GLU A 260 -2.30 -29.82 2.97
N THR A 261 -2.58 -29.10 4.06
CA THR A 261 -3.54 -29.50 5.10
C THR A 261 -4.70 -28.52 5.27
N GLY A 262 -4.76 -27.46 4.48
CA GLY A 262 -5.85 -26.49 4.55
C GLY A 262 -5.74 -25.37 3.53
N GLY A 263 -6.73 -24.50 3.56
CA GLY A 263 -6.77 -23.30 2.74
C GLY A 263 -7.27 -22.10 3.54
N LEU A 264 -6.87 -20.91 3.10
CA LEU A 264 -7.28 -19.62 3.65
C LEU A 264 -7.84 -18.75 2.54
N ARG A 265 -8.88 -17.95 2.83
CA ARG A 265 -9.44 -16.96 1.92
C ARG A 265 -9.79 -15.69 2.67
N TRP A 266 -9.36 -14.57 2.11
CA TRP A 266 -9.71 -13.23 2.58
C TRP A 266 -10.16 -12.34 1.42
N SER A 267 -11.08 -11.39 1.68
CA SER A 267 -11.56 -10.38 0.75
C SER A 267 -11.64 -9.02 1.42
N GLN A 268 -11.20 -8.00 0.73
CA GLN A 268 -11.24 -6.61 1.22
C GLN A 268 -12.68 -6.07 1.35
N GLU A 269 -13.64 -6.63 0.61
CA GLU A 269 -15.06 -6.26 0.74
C GLU A 269 -15.71 -6.83 2.01
N GLN A 270 -15.08 -7.84 2.63
CA GLN A 270 -15.44 -8.41 3.94
C GLN A 270 -14.19 -8.51 4.83
N PRO A 271 -13.52 -7.40 5.14
CA PRO A 271 -12.16 -7.43 5.68
C PRO A 271 -12.08 -7.95 7.13
N ASN A 272 -13.23 -8.04 7.81
CA ASN A 272 -13.33 -8.48 9.19
C ASN A 272 -13.53 -10.00 9.32
N GLN A 273 -13.51 -10.75 8.20
CA GLN A 273 -13.65 -12.20 8.14
C GLN A 273 -12.50 -12.86 7.39
N LEU A 274 -11.93 -13.90 7.98
CA LEU A 274 -10.97 -14.80 7.35
C LEU A 274 -11.56 -16.20 7.34
N TYR A 275 -11.63 -16.80 6.17
CA TYR A 275 -12.17 -18.15 5.99
C TYR A 275 -11.02 -19.16 6.05
N TYR A 276 -11.10 -20.10 6.98
CA TYR A 276 -10.15 -21.20 7.15
C TYR A 276 -10.83 -22.53 6.84
N MET A 277 -10.24 -23.32 5.95
CA MET A 277 -10.75 -24.60 5.46
C MET A 277 -9.72 -25.69 5.74
N PRO A 278 -9.70 -26.30 6.95
CA PRO A 278 -8.83 -27.44 7.25
C PRO A 278 -9.25 -28.66 6.40
N LEU A 279 -8.29 -29.45 5.96
CA LEU A 279 -8.55 -30.65 5.17
C LEU A 279 -9.37 -31.66 5.98
N GLY A 280 -10.53 -32.05 5.44
CA GLY A 280 -11.43 -33.02 6.07
C GLY A 280 -12.31 -32.46 7.20
N GLU A 281 -12.23 -31.17 7.48
CA GLU A 281 -13.05 -30.51 8.50
C GLU A 281 -14.05 -29.51 7.88
N ARG A 282 -14.87 -28.90 8.76
CA ARG A 282 -15.81 -27.85 8.36
C ARG A 282 -15.08 -26.53 8.15
N LEU A 283 -15.61 -25.73 7.23
CA LEU A 283 -15.22 -24.34 7.08
C LEU A 283 -15.38 -23.60 8.44
N GLN A 284 -14.36 -22.87 8.82
CA GLN A 284 -14.32 -21.96 9.97
C GLN A 284 -14.26 -20.51 9.45
N ILE A 285 -15.00 -19.63 10.10
CA ILE A 285 -14.93 -18.19 9.86
C ILE A 285 -14.29 -17.58 11.09
N ILE A 286 -13.14 -16.95 10.91
CA ILE A 286 -12.40 -16.25 11.97
C ILE A 286 -12.77 -14.78 11.85
N GLU A 287 -13.37 -14.22 12.91
CA GLU A 287 -13.76 -12.82 12.98
C GLU A 287 -12.63 -11.96 13.57
N ARG A 288 -12.47 -10.75 13.06
CA ARG A 288 -11.56 -9.80 13.70
C ARG A 288 -12.02 -9.47 15.12
N GLY A 289 -11.08 -9.50 16.07
CA GLY A 289 -11.34 -9.23 17.49
C GLY A 289 -11.83 -10.42 18.29
N GLU A 290 -11.88 -11.62 17.71
CA GLU A 290 -12.06 -12.87 18.46
C GLU A 290 -10.83 -13.21 19.31
N ALA A 291 -11.02 -14.07 20.31
CA ALA A 291 -9.93 -14.61 21.08
C ALA A 291 -8.99 -15.48 20.21
N ASN A 292 -7.72 -15.56 20.60
CA ASN A 292 -6.70 -16.41 19.98
C ASN A 292 -6.25 -15.97 18.55
N LEU A 293 -6.43 -14.70 18.19
CA LEU A 293 -5.75 -14.16 17.03
C LEU A 293 -4.24 -14.07 17.26
N SER A 294 -3.47 -13.87 16.19
CA SER A 294 -2.03 -13.62 16.32
C SER A 294 -1.76 -12.28 17.00
N PRO A 295 -0.63 -12.11 17.69
CA PRO A 295 -0.28 -10.84 18.31
C PRO A 295 -0.32 -9.66 17.35
N GLU A 296 0.07 -9.87 16.08
CA GLU A 296 0.05 -8.85 15.02
C GLU A 296 -1.38 -8.43 14.65
N ALA A 297 -2.34 -9.35 14.69
CA ALA A 297 -3.74 -9.03 14.47
C ALA A 297 -4.36 -8.34 15.68
N ASP A 298 -4.06 -8.82 16.89
CA ASP A 298 -4.58 -8.23 18.14
C ASP A 298 -4.13 -6.78 18.31
N ARG A 299 -2.83 -6.49 18.15
CA ARG A 299 -2.30 -5.12 18.31
C ARG A 299 -2.85 -4.13 17.29
N THR A 300 -3.40 -4.62 16.18
CA THR A 300 -3.97 -3.82 15.09
C THR A 300 -5.50 -3.78 15.09
N THR A 301 -6.13 -4.46 16.03
CA THR A 301 -7.58 -4.43 16.26
C THR A 301 -7.92 -3.34 17.29
N ARG A 302 -8.87 -2.46 16.97
CA ARG A 302 -9.25 -1.33 17.83
C ARG A 302 -10.63 -1.45 18.44
N VAL A 303 -11.57 -2.04 17.71
CA VAL A 303 -12.95 -2.21 18.19
C VAL A 303 -13.27 -3.69 18.37
N THR A 304 -14.22 -3.98 19.26
CA THR A 304 -14.62 -5.34 19.58
C THR A 304 -15.22 -6.09 18.37
N VAL A 305 -15.25 -7.40 18.44
CA VAL A 305 -15.90 -8.27 17.45
C VAL A 305 -17.33 -7.80 17.15
N GLY A 306 -17.76 -7.91 15.91
CA GLY A 306 -19.07 -7.43 15.44
C GLY A 306 -19.12 -5.95 15.04
N HIS A 307 -18.07 -5.16 15.27
CA HIS A 307 -17.94 -3.79 14.78
C HIS A 307 -16.97 -3.78 13.60
N ALA A 308 -17.35 -3.11 12.50
CA ALA A 308 -16.53 -3.13 11.29
C ALA A 308 -15.30 -2.23 11.39
N GLU A 309 -14.14 -2.74 10.99
CA GLU A 309 -12.95 -1.97 10.67
C GLU A 309 -12.70 -2.00 9.17
N GLY A 310 -12.27 -0.88 8.60
CA GLY A 310 -12.10 -0.69 7.17
C GLY A 310 -10.76 -0.06 6.78
N MET A 311 -10.65 0.39 5.53
CA MET A 311 -9.42 0.89 4.92
C MET A 311 -8.69 1.97 5.75
N PRO A 312 -9.34 2.98 6.37
CA PRO A 312 -8.61 3.96 7.17
C PRO A 312 -7.86 3.36 8.36
N LEU A 313 -8.41 2.29 8.96
CA LEU A 313 -7.78 1.61 10.08
C LEU A 313 -6.60 0.73 9.60
N ALA A 314 -6.69 0.17 8.40
CA ALA A 314 -5.56 -0.51 7.78
C ALA A 314 -4.40 0.46 7.52
N PHE A 315 -4.67 1.68 7.03
CA PHE A 315 -3.66 2.73 6.91
C PHE A 315 -3.06 3.10 8.28
N ALA A 316 -3.90 3.27 9.31
CA ALA A 316 -3.41 3.54 10.67
C ALA A 316 -2.44 2.45 11.16
N ASN A 317 -2.66 1.20 10.78
CA ASN A 317 -1.75 0.10 11.12
C ASN A 317 -0.39 0.21 10.44
N ILE A 318 -0.33 0.70 9.19
CA ILE A 318 0.95 1.02 8.52
C ILE A 318 1.67 2.16 9.26
N TYR A 319 0.95 3.22 9.62
CA TYR A 319 1.53 4.32 10.40
C TYR A 319 1.99 3.88 11.80
N LYS A 320 1.27 2.96 12.45
CA LYS A 320 1.67 2.38 13.72
C LYS A 320 3.01 1.63 13.61
N ASP A 321 3.16 0.80 12.58
CA ASP A 321 4.42 0.10 12.31
C ASP A 321 5.58 1.09 12.03
N LEU A 322 5.31 2.14 11.25
CA LEU A 322 6.29 3.19 10.98
C LEU A 322 6.71 3.94 12.25
N ALA A 323 5.75 4.27 13.13
CA ALA A 323 6.07 4.91 14.41
C ALA A 323 6.97 4.01 15.28
N GLU A 324 6.66 2.72 15.35
CA GLU A 324 7.48 1.74 16.08
C GLU A 324 8.90 1.63 15.49
N ALA A 325 9.03 1.58 14.16
CA ALA A 325 10.32 1.53 13.47
C ALA A 325 11.14 2.81 13.67
N ILE A 326 10.52 3.99 13.56
CA ILE A 326 11.18 5.28 13.78
C ILE A 326 11.65 5.40 15.23
N ASN A 327 10.82 5.01 16.20
CA ASN A 327 11.18 5.05 17.61
C ASN A 327 12.28 4.04 17.94
N ALA A 328 12.21 2.80 17.42
CA ALA A 328 13.26 1.81 17.61
C ALA A 328 14.62 2.33 17.08
N ARG A 329 14.61 3.01 15.93
CA ARG A 329 15.82 3.63 15.38
C ARG A 329 16.36 4.76 16.27
N LYS A 330 15.47 5.63 16.78
CA LYS A 330 15.88 6.71 17.70
C LYS A 330 16.51 6.20 19.00
N GLU A 331 16.07 5.02 19.45
CA GLU A 331 16.51 4.35 20.67
C GLU A 331 17.62 3.32 20.45
N ASP A 332 18.15 3.22 19.22
CA ASP A 332 19.17 2.24 18.79
C ASP A 332 18.77 0.79 19.10
N ARG A 333 17.45 0.49 18.97
CA ARG A 333 16.90 -0.87 19.11
C ARG A 333 16.78 -1.55 17.75
N VAL A 334 16.76 -2.88 17.77
CA VAL A 334 16.46 -3.67 16.56
C VAL A 334 15.06 -3.34 16.06
N MET A 335 14.97 -2.97 14.78
CA MET A 335 13.70 -2.72 14.11
C MET A 335 13.14 -4.04 13.56
N ASP A 336 11.88 -4.34 13.87
CA ASP A 336 11.14 -5.39 13.18
C ASP A 336 10.48 -4.77 11.93
N LEU A 337 11.01 -5.09 10.78
CA LEU A 337 10.54 -4.59 9.48
C LEU A 337 9.66 -5.60 8.75
N SER A 338 9.32 -6.74 9.37
CA SER A 338 8.59 -7.84 8.73
C SER A 338 7.15 -7.48 8.29
N LEU A 339 6.61 -6.41 8.88
CA LEU A 339 5.25 -5.91 8.59
C LEU A 339 5.25 -4.63 7.75
N ILE A 340 6.42 -4.06 7.48
CA ILE A 340 6.61 -2.86 6.65
C ILE A 340 7.50 -3.24 5.47
N HIS A 341 7.15 -2.77 4.28
CA HIS A 341 8.00 -3.00 3.09
C HIS A 341 8.96 -1.83 2.92
N ILE A 342 10.20 -2.11 3.15
CA ILE A 342 11.31 -1.16 3.12
C ILE A 342 12.36 -1.66 2.14
#